data_d9ac92fb7237338aeff9dd781a517eb2
#
_entry.id   d9ac92fb7237338aeff9dd781a517eb2
#
_cell.length_a   1.000
_cell.length_b   1.000
_cell.length_c   1.000
_cell.angle_alpha   90.00
_cell.angle_beta   90.00
_cell.angle_gamma   90.00
#
_symmetry.space_group_name_H-M   'P 1'
#
loop_
_entity.id
_entity.type
_entity.pdbx_description
1 polymer ?
#
loop_
_entity_poly.entity_id
_entity_poly.type
_entity_poly.pdbx_seq_one_letter_code
_entity_poly.pdbx_strand_id
1 'polypeptide(L)'
;MKRVLIAGTGPDPHHIYSGCVLALEALGLEAVQSMEAEDLEGCSGLILPGGVPDVDPARYGEPLAGSLDVTPELDEQYFSVLARAVEQNLPVLGICRGCQVINVYFGGSLIQDLETADIHRFDPKKEVVHDTACIPGTFAYDLYGAHAPVNTKHHQAVRRLAPEFGIAQLWFDDSIPRETQTELIAQAQAGTLTEGAHRCVIEGICHRTRPIFGLQWHPELLVDKPVEGTVNPMAVFRHFASLL
;
A
#
# COMPACT_ATOMS: atom_id res chain seq x y z
N MET A 1 -20.88 -10.00 13.41
CA MET A 1 -20.21 -8.96 12.60
C MET A 1 -18.83 -9.49 12.27
N LYS A 2 -18.34 -9.35 11.01
CA LYS A 2 -16.95 -9.75 10.70
C LYS A 2 -16.00 -8.76 11.35
N ARG A 3 -14.90 -9.27 11.90
CA ARG A 3 -13.85 -8.50 12.56
C ARG A 3 -12.65 -8.36 11.65
N VAL A 4 -12.05 -7.18 11.62
CA VAL A 4 -10.83 -6.89 10.85
C VAL A 4 -9.78 -6.33 11.81
N LEU A 5 -8.60 -6.93 11.81
CA LEU A 5 -7.47 -6.42 12.57
C LEU A 5 -6.78 -5.31 11.78
N ILE A 6 -6.55 -4.18 12.43
CA ILE A 6 -5.68 -3.09 11.96
C ILE A 6 -4.39 -3.17 12.76
N ALA A 7 -3.28 -3.43 12.09
CA ALA A 7 -1.96 -3.53 12.73
C ALA A 7 -1.49 -2.13 13.18
N GLY A 8 -1.72 -1.80 14.44
CA GLY A 8 -1.33 -0.51 14.99
C GLY A 8 -1.83 -0.34 16.41
N THR A 9 -1.07 0.38 17.22
CA THR A 9 -1.42 0.71 18.61
C THR A 9 -0.93 2.12 18.94
N GLY A 10 -1.54 2.73 19.95
CA GLY A 10 -1.10 4.01 20.49
C GLY A 10 -1.70 5.24 19.80
N PRO A 11 -1.07 6.41 19.97
CA PRO A 11 -1.54 7.67 19.41
C PRO A 11 -1.56 7.63 17.87
N ASP A 12 -2.61 8.22 17.28
CA ASP A 12 -2.79 8.33 15.83
C ASP A 12 -2.79 9.80 15.37
N PRO A 13 -1.65 10.51 15.48
CA PRO A 13 -1.57 11.93 15.15
C PRO A 13 -1.79 12.22 13.66
N HIS A 14 -1.69 11.21 12.82
CA HIS A 14 -1.83 11.32 11.37
C HIS A 14 -3.16 10.76 10.83
N HIS A 15 -4.07 10.33 11.71
CA HIS A 15 -5.38 9.76 11.37
C HIS A 15 -5.33 8.51 10.48
N ILE A 16 -4.24 7.77 10.52
CA ILE A 16 -4.01 6.55 9.73
C ILE A 16 -4.91 5.41 10.22
N TYR A 17 -4.92 5.16 11.53
CA TYR A 17 -5.74 4.10 12.12
C TYR A 17 -7.22 4.50 12.16
N SER A 18 -7.51 5.73 12.57
CA SER A 18 -8.88 6.25 12.65
C SER A 18 -9.58 6.29 11.29
N GLY A 19 -8.87 6.61 10.21
CA GLY A 19 -9.41 6.54 8.86
C GLY A 19 -9.78 5.12 8.43
N CYS A 20 -8.95 4.13 8.76
CA CYS A 20 -9.27 2.71 8.54
C CYS A 20 -10.49 2.27 9.38
N VAL A 21 -10.56 2.66 10.66
CA VAL A 21 -11.71 2.37 11.55
C VAL A 21 -12.99 2.93 10.95
N LEU A 22 -13.01 4.22 10.57
CA LEU A 22 -14.17 4.87 9.96
C LEU A 22 -14.63 4.14 8.69
N ALA A 23 -13.68 3.71 7.83
CA ALA A 23 -14.00 2.98 6.62
C ALA A 23 -14.65 1.62 6.91
N LEU A 24 -14.12 0.86 7.88
CA LEU A 24 -14.65 -0.44 8.27
C LEU A 24 -16.02 -0.32 8.92
N GLU A 25 -16.22 0.62 9.84
CA GLU A 25 -17.50 0.88 10.52
C GLU A 25 -18.58 1.29 9.51
N ALA A 26 -18.25 2.13 8.53
CA ALA A 26 -19.15 2.51 7.46
C ALA A 26 -19.62 1.33 6.59
N LEU A 27 -18.87 0.21 6.61
CA LEU A 27 -19.21 -1.04 5.93
C LEU A 27 -19.84 -2.09 6.86
N GLY A 28 -20.13 -1.73 8.12
CA GLY A 28 -20.71 -2.64 9.10
C GLY A 28 -19.73 -3.72 9.58
N LEU A 29 -18.43 -3.44 9.54
CA LEU A 29 -17.38 -4.31 10.05
C LEU A 29 -16.89 -3.81 11.41
N GLU A 30 -16.39 -4.73 12.24
CA GLU A 30 -15.77 -4.41 13.53
C GLU A 30 -14.26 -4.24 13.33
N ALA A 31 -13.73 -3.08 13.73
CA ALA A 31 -12.29 -2.82 13.72
C ALA A 31 -11.67 -3.22 15.07
N VAL A 32 -10.57 -3.97 15.00
CA VAL A 32 -9.74 -4.34 16.16
C VAL A 32 -8.34 -3.79 15.92
N GLN A 33 -7.79 -3.03 16.87
CA GLN A 33 -6.43 -2.51 16.78
C GLN A 33 -5.50 -3.32 17.67
N SER A 34 -4.46 -3.91 17.08
CA SER A 34 -3.42 -4.65 17.80
C SER A 34 -2.16 -4.81 16.94
N MET A 35 -1.03 -5.04 17.61
CA MET A 35 0.22 -5.48 16.98
C MET A 35 0.56 -6.93 17.32
N GLU A 36 -0.27 -7.61 18.11
CA GLU A 36 -0.06 -8.99 18.52
C GLU A 36 -0.69 -9.94 17.47
N ALA A 37 0.10 -10.90 16.99
CA ALA A 37 -0.34 -11.87 15.97
C ALA A 37 -1.48 -12.77 16.49
N GLU A 38 -1.54 -12.99 17.78
CA GLU A 38 -2.58 -13.77 18.47
C GLU A 38 -3.96 -13.12 18.36
N ASP A 39 -4.03 -11.79 18.33
CA ASP A 39 -5.29 -11.04 18.24
C ASP A 39 -5.95 -11.15 16.83
N LEU A 40 -5.23 -11.74 15.88
CA LEU A 40 -5.79 -12.10 14.58
C LEU A 40 -6.79 -13.28 14.66
N GLU A 41 -6.77 -14.01 15.78
CA GLU A 41 -7.72 -15.11 15.98
C GLU A 41 -9.17 -14.60 16.01
N GLY A 42 -10.01 -15.20 15.18
CA GLY A 42 -11.41 -14.77 15.01
C GLY A 42 -11.58 -13.50 14.16
N CYS A 43 -10.52 -12.94 13.59
CA CYS A 43 -10.60 -11.92 12.57
C CYS A 43 -10.79 -12.55 11.18
N SER A 44 -11.46 -11.81 10.29
CA SER A 44 -11.74 -12.22 8.93
C SER A 44 -10.78 -11.59 7.91
N GLY A 45 -9.92 -10.66 8.34
CA GLY A 45 -8.96 -9.97 7.48
C GLY A 45 -8.02 -9.07 8.28
N LEU A 46 -6.99 -8.56 7.60
CA LEU A 46 -5.94 -7.73 8.15
C LEU A 46 -5.77 -6.46 7.31
N ILE A 47 -5.66 -5.31 7.96
CA ILE A 47 -5.14 -4.08 7.37
C ILE A 47 -3.76 -3.80 7.98
N LEU A 48 -2.74 -3.67 7.14
CA LEU A 48 -1.43 -3.14 7.49
C LEU A 48 -1.39 -1.66 7.09
N PRO A 49 -1.54 -0.74 8.03
CA PRO A 49 -1.60 0.69 7.73
C PRO A 49 -0.22 1.27 7.39
N GLY A 50 -0.22 2.54 7.00
CA GLY A 50 0.98 3.36 6.87
C GLY A 50 1.69 3.59 8.20
N GLY A 51 2.83 4.28 8.14
CA GLY A 51 3.61 4.64 9.32
C GLY A 51 4.81 5.48 8.98
N VAL A 52 5.34 6.19 9.99
CA VAL A 52 6.50 7.08 9.82
C VAL A 52 7.82 6.31 9.74
N PRO A 53 8.10 5.30 10.58
CA PRO A 53 9.34 4.52 10.46
C PRO A 53 9.39 3.76 9.13
N ASP A 54 10.54 3.85 8.46
CA ASP A 54 10.81 3.09 7.25
C ASP A 54 11.06 1.62 7.56
N VAL A 55 10.83 0.75 6.57
CA VAL A 55 11.18 -0.68 6.67
C VAL A 55 12.71 -0.81 6.66
N ASP A 56 13.25 -1.56 7.62
CA ASP A 56 14.69 -1.80 7.73
C ASP A 56 15.25 -2.43 6.44
N PRO A 57 16.22 -1.79 5.77
CA PRO A 57 16.88 -2.34 4.59
C PRO A 57 17.53 -3.71 4.80
N ALA A 58 17.90 -4.04 6.02
CA ALA A 58 18.40 -5.38 6.36
C ALA A 58 17.38 -6.49 6.08
N ARG A 59 16.06 -6.19 6.11
CA ARG A 59 14.98 -7.12 5.80
C ARG A 59 14.98 -7.59 4.35
N TYR A 60 15.54 -6.79 3.43
CA TYR A 60 15.68 -7.14 2.01
C TYR A 60 17.14 -7.22 1.54
N GLY A 61 18.08 -7.31 2.50
CA GLY A 61 19.51 -7.58 2.24
C GLY A 61 20.30 -6.41 1.67
N GLU A 62 19.85 -5.18 1.91
CA GLU A 62 20.54 -3.97 1.46
C GLU A 62 21.12 -3.18 2.64
N PRO A 63 22.21 -2.42 2.44
CA PRO A 63 22.71 -1.50 3.45
C PRO A 63 21.79 -0.28 3.59
N LEU A 64 21.84 0.40 4.73
CA LEU A 64 21.14 1.67 4.94
C LEU A 64 21.71 2.74 4.01
N ALA A 65 20.86 3.28 3.13
CA ALA A 65 21.26 4.23 2.09
C ALA A 65 20.19 5.32 1.81
N GLY A 66 19.32 5.61 2.78
CA GLY A 66 18.27 6.64 2.61
C GLY A 66 17.03 6.42 3.45
N SER A 67 16.85 5.23 4.02
CA SER A 67 15.76 4.96 4.98
C SER A 67 15.94 5.77 6.25
N LEU A 68 14.81 6.26 6.80
CA LEU A 68 14.75 7.14 7.96
C LEU A 68 14.01 6.44 9.12
N ASP A 69 14.40 6.78 10.35
CA ASP A 69 13.69 6.35 11.57
C ASP A 69 13.43 4.84 11.65
N VAL A 70 14.36 4.03 11.15
CA VAL A 70 14.25 2.56 11.12
C VAL A 70 14.03 1.99 12.53
N THR A 71 12.98 1.19 12.69
CA THR A 71 12.60 0.56 13.97
C THR A 71 12.43 -0.95 13.77
N PRO A 72 13.51 -1.75 13.95
CA PRO A 72 13.49 -3.19 13.69
C PRO A 72 12.41 -3.96 14.49
N GLU A 73 12.10 -3.50 15.71
CA GLU A 73 11.07 -4.10 16.56
C GLU A 73 9.66 -3.91 15.96
N LEU A 74 9.40 -2.75 15.37
CA LEU A 74 8.14 -2.50 14.67
C LEU A 74 8.03 -3.35 13.41
N ASP A 75 9.11 -3.52 12.67
CA ASP A 75 9.15 -4.43 11.53
C ASP A 75 8.81 -5.86 11.96
N GLU A 76 9.43 -6.34 13.04
CA GLU A 76 9.17 -7.70 13.54
C GLU A 76 7.69 -7.91 13.84
N GLN A 77 7.03 -6.94 14.48
CA GLN A 77 5.59 -7.00 14.77
C GLN A 77 4.76 -7.05 13.48
N TYR A 78 5.02 -6.14 12.51
CA TYR A 78 4.32 -6.17 11.22
C TYR A 78 4.49 -7.48 10.48
N PHE A 79 5.71 -8.02 10.45
CA PHE A 79 6.02 -9.29 9.79
C PHE A 79 5.34 -10.47 10.50
N SER A 80 5.28 -10.47 11.84
CA SER A 80 4.62 -11.50 12.64
C SER A 80 3.12 -11.55 12.37
N VAL A 81 2.44 -10.39 12.42
CA VAL A 81 1.01 -10.30 12.13
C VAL A 81 0.70 -10.68 10.68
N LEU A 82 1.52 -10.22 9.73
CA LEU A 82 1.39 -10.60 8.32
C LEU A 82 1.59 -12.10 8.10
N ALA A 83 2.62 -12.70 8.70
CA ALA A 83 2.87 -14.13 8.62
C ALA A 83 1.66 -14.95 9.07
N ARG A 84 1.05 -14.55 10.20
CA ARG A 84 -0.15 -15.20 10.72
C ARG A 84 -1.35 -15.07 9.78
N ALA A 85 -1.55 -13.90 9.17
CA ALA A 85 -2.61 -13.71 8.17
C ALA A 85 -2.39 -14.57 6.91
N VAL A 86 -1.14 -14.67 6.45
CA VAL A 86 -0.75 -15.50 5.30
C VAL A 86 -0.97 -16.98 5.57
N GLU A 87 -0.61 -17.47 6.77
CA GLU A 87 -0.86 -18.85 7.19
C GLU A 87 -2.35 -19.19 7.21
N GLN A 88 -3.19 -18.26 7.65
CA GLN A 88 -4.65 -18.42 7.70
C GLN A 88 -5.33 -18.11 6.35
N ASN A 89 -4.57 -17.72 5.33
CA ASN A 89 -5.08 -17.28 4.03
C ASN A 89 -6.15 -16.17 4.14
N LEU A 90 -5.97 -15.24 5.08
CA LEU A 90 -6.86 -14.10 5.26
C LEU A 90 -6.63 -13.04 4.18
N PRO A 91 -7.68 -12.28 3.81
CA PRO A 91 -7.52 -11.05 3.04
C PRO A 91 -6.65 -10.03 3.77
N VAL A 92 -5.69 -9.44 3.02
CA VAL A 92 -4.77 -8.42 3.54
C VAL A 92 -4.78 -7.20 2.63
N LEU A 93 -4.99 -6.02 3.23
CA LEU A 93 -4.78 -4.72 2.61
C LEU A 93 -3.56 -4.04 3.24
N GLY A 94 -2.53 -3.76 2.45
CA GLY A 94 -1.40 -2.93 2.86
C GLY A 94 -1.55 -1.49 2.36
N ILE A 95 -1.31 -0.50 3.21
CA ILE A 95 -1.37 0.93 2.87
C ILE A 95 -0.01 1.54 3.12
N CYS A 96 0.57 2.23 2.16
CA CYS A 96 1.87 2.92 2.22
C CYS A 96 2.97 2.00 2.79
N ARG A 97 3.41 2.19 4.03
CA ARG A 97 4.37 1.29 4.69
C ARG A 97 3.87 -0.16 4.71
N GLY A 98 2.58 -0.40 4.91
CA GLY A 98 2.00 -1.74 4.87
C GLY A 98 2.14 -2.42 3.49
N CYS A 99 2.02 -1.67 2.39
CA CYS A 99 2.30 -2.16 1.05
C CYS A 99 3.79 -2.55 0.88
N GLN A 100 4.69 -1.75 1.41
CA GLN A 100 6.13 -2.00 1.41
C GLN A 100 6.49 -3.24 2.23
N VAL A 101 5.91 -3.39 3.43
CA VAL A 101 6.07 -4.59 4.28
C VAL A 101 5.62 -5.85 3.54
N ILE A 102 4.45 -5.82 2.88
CA ILE A 102 3.97 -6.94 2.06
C ILE A 102 5.00 -7.30 0.98
N ASN A 103 5.46 -6.32 0.22
CA ASN A 103 6.45 -6.56 -0.83
C ASN A 103 7.74 -7.20 -0.29
N VAL A 104 8.28 -6.66 0.81
CA VAL A 104 9.51 -7.17 1.43
C VAL A 104 9.31 -8.58 2.02
N TYR A 105 8.19 -8.83 2.70
CA TYR A 105 7.86 -10.14 3.26
C TYR A 105 7.87 -11.25 2.19
N PHE A 106 7.38 -10.96 1.01
CA PHE A 106 7.35 -11.90 -0.12
C PHE A 106 8.62 -11.85 -1.01
N GLY A 107 9.70 -11.23 -0.54
CA GLY A 107 11.03 -11.28 -1.17
C GLY A 107 11.32 -10.14 -2.16
N GLY A 108 10.53 -9.09 -2.15
CA GLY A 108 10.81 -7.86 -2.88
C GLY A 108 11.86 -6.97 -2.20
N SER A 109 12.12 -5.78 -2.76
CA SER A 109 12.96 -4.75 -2.16
C SER A 109 12.38 -3.35 -2.40
N LEU A 110 12.96 -2.33 -1.75
CA LEU A 110 12.49 -0.96 -1.79
C LEU A 110 13.54 0.00 -2.37
N ILE A 111 13.07 1.08 -2.98
CA ILE A 111 13.84 2.32 -3.18
C ILE A 111 13.79 3.05 -1.85
N GLN A 112 14.94 3.22 -1.20
CA GLN A 112 15.01 3.79 0.16
C GLN A 112 14.75 5.29 0.21
N ASP A 113 15.04 6.02 -0.87
CA ASP A 113 14.67 7.43 -1.05
C ASP A 113 14.52 7.72 -2.54
N LEU A 114 13.34 8.17 -2.94
CA LEU A 114 13.03 8.51 -4.31
C LEU A 114 13.71 9.82 -4.71
N GLU A 115 14.34 9.90 -5.88
CA GLU A 115 14.79 11.16 -6.47
C GLU A 115 13.63 12.13 -6.70
N THR A 116 12.42 11.60 -6.86
CA THR A 116 11.17 12.34 -7.03
C THR A 116 10.41 12.53 -5.71
N ALA A 117 11.04 12.29 -4.56
CA ALA A 117 10.40 12.38 -3.25
C ALA A 117 9.66 13.69 -3.00
N ASP A 118 10.14 14.82 -3.52
CA ASP A 118 9.48 16.11 -3.35
C ASP A 118 8.10 16.19 -4.01
N ILE A 119 7.81 15.32 -4.99
CA ILE A 119 6.49 15.20 -5.63
C ILE A 119 5.55 14.30 -4.82
N HIS A 120 6.11 13.39 -4.03
CA HIS A 120 5.37 12.38 -3.26
C HIS A 120 5.25 12.69 -1.77
N ARG A 121 6.08 13.59 -1.23
CA ARG A 121 6.12 13.89 0.20
C ARG A 121 4.92 14.72 0.66
N PHE A 122 4.65 14.59 1.96
CA PHE A 122 3.70 15.43 2.66
C PHE A 122 4.04 16.91 2.54
N ASP A 123 3.06 17.72 2.13
CA ASP A 123 3.11 19.18 2.20
C ASP A 123 2.13 19.66 3.30
N PRO A 124 2.58 20.36 4.35
CA PRO A 124 1.70 20.83 5.42
C PRO A 124 0.66 21.89 4.98
N LYS A 125 0.82 22.43 3.78
CA LYS A 125 -0.06 23.48 3.25
C LYS A 125 -1.16 22.97 2.33
N LYS A 126 -0.98 21.77 1.74
CA LYS A 126 -1.93 21.17 0.80
C LYS A 126 -1.77 19.65 0.75
N GLU A 127 -2.85 18.94 0.46
CA GLU A 127 -2.74 17.56 0.05
C GLU A 127 -2.05 17.48 -1.32
N VAL A 128 -1.03 16.64 -1.40
CA VAL A 128 -0.36 16.34 -2.66
C VAL A 128 -1.14 15.25 -3.38
N VAL A 129 -1.50 15.51 -4.63
CA VAL A 129 -2.26 14.58 -5.47
C VAL A 129 -1.49 14.37 -6.76
N HIS A 130 -1.43 13.12 -7.22
CA HIS A 130 -0.90 12.75 -8.51
C HIS A 130 -1.80 11.72 -9.21
N ASP A 131 -1.72 11.64 -10.53
CA ASP A 131 -2.46 10.64 -11.31
C ASP A 131 -1.65 9.34 -11.39
N THR A 132 -2.34 8.20 -11.24
CA THR A 132 -1.75 6.88 -11.42
C THR A 132 -2.44 6.13 -12.56
N ALA A 133 -1.67 5.40 -13.35
CA ALA A 133 -2.20 4.48 -14.36
C ALA A 133 -2.55 3.13 -13.70
N CYS A 134 -3.81 2.72 -13.80
CA CYS A 134 -4.26 1.42 -13.33
C CYS A 134 -4.02 0.35 -14.41
N ILE A 135 -3.51 -0.80 -14.01
CA ILE A 135 -3.14 -1.88 -14.94
C ILE A 135 -4.37 -2.73 -15.27
N PRO A 136 -4.74 -2.89 -16.55
CA PRO A 136 -5.88 -3.72 -16.97
C PRO A 136 -5.81 -5.15 -16.43
N GLY A 137 -6.95 -5.64 -15.93
CA GLY A 137 -7.07 -6.97 -15.33
C GLY A 137 -6.68 -7.04 -13.85
N THR A 138 -6.50 -5.90 -13.20
CA THR A 138 -6.26 -5.80 -11.75
C THR A 138 -7.44 -5.15 -11.04
N PHE A 139 -7.51 -5.34 -9.71
CA PHE A 139 -8.53 -4.70 -8.88
C PHE A 139 -8.57 -3.17 -9.04
N ALA A 140 -7.41 -2.54 -9.20
CA ALA A 140 -7.33 -1.08 -9.34
C ALA A 140 -8.03 -0.59 -10.63
N TYR A 141 -7.84 -1.30 -11.73
CA TYR A 141 -8.52 -1.00 -12.98
C TYR A 141 -10.04 -1.23 -12.89
N ASP A 142 -10.45 -2.29 -12.23
CA ASP A 142 -11.87 -2.61 -12.02
C ASP A 142 -12.58 -1.55 -11.15
N LEU A 143 -11.87 -0.96 -10.18
CA LEU A 143 -12.40 0.07 -9.30
C LEU A 143 -12.42 1.47 -9.91
N TYR A 144 -11.40 1.83 -10.69
CA TYR A 144 -11.14 3.22 -11.06
C TYR A 144 -11.02 3.46 -12.57
N GLY A 145 -11.00 2.41 -13.39
CA GLY A 145 -10.70 2.52 -14.80
C GLY A 145 -9.20 2.70 -15.07
N ALA A 146 -8.85 3.34 -16.17
CA ALA A 146 -7.46 3.46 -16.61
C ALA A 146 -6.61 4.40 -15.75
N HIS A 147 -7.23 5.36 -15.05
CA HIS A 147 -6.56 6.42 -14.30
C HIS A 147 -7.17 6.61 -12.92
N ALA A 148 -6.33 6.84 -11.94
CA ALA A 148 -6.74 7.07 -10.56
C ALA A 148 -5.92 8.23 -9.97
N PRO A 149 -6.48 9.44 -9.89
CA PRO A 149 -5.90 10.53 -9.12
C PRO A 149 -5.98 10.20 -7.62
N VAL A 150 -4.83 10.13 -6.95
CA VAL A 150 -4.70 9.71 -5.55
C VAL A 150 -3.86 10.70 -4.75
N ASN A 151 -4.02 10.71 -3.43
CA ASN A 151 -3.10 11.44 -2.54
C ASN A 151 -1.77 10.69 -2.41
N THR A 152 -0.72 11.40 -1.99
CA THR A 152 0.60 10.78 -1.84
C THR A 152 1.35 11.38 -0.65
N LYS A 153 1.98 10.53 0.16
CA LYS A 153 2.75 10.89 1.37
C LYS A 153 3.87 9.89 1.64
N HIS A 154 4.77 9.69 0.67
CA HIS A 154 5.87 8.75 0.82
C HIS A 154 7.16 9.28 0.18
N HIS A 155 8.30 8.72 0.57
CA HIS A 155 9.59 8.95 -0.08
C HIS A 155 10.25 7.63 -0.48
N GLN A 156 9.70 6.51 -0.02
CA GLN A 156 10.11 5.16 -0.40
C GLN A 156 9.08 4.55 -1.35
N ALA A 157 9.51 3.57 -2.16
CA ALA A 157 8.64 2.83 -3.07
C ALA A 157 9.17 1.41 -3.31
N VAL A 158 8.33 0.55 -3.88
CA VAL A 158 8.75 -0.76 -4.34
C VAL A 158 9.81 -0.63 -5.43
N ARG A 159 11.00 -1.24 -5.23
CA ARG A 159 12.05 -1.40 -6.24
C ARG A 159 11.83 -2.71 -6.99
N ARG A 160 12.22 -3.84 -6.39
CA ARG A 160 11.95 -5.17 -6.94
C ARG A 160 10.62 -5.65 -6.40
N LEU A 161 9.70 -5.92 -7.33
CA LEU A 161 8.41 -6.52 -6.98
C LEU A 161 8.62 -7.95 -6.50
N ALA A 162 7.90 -8.33 -5.45
CA ALA A 162 7.87 -9.70 -4.96
C ALA A 162 7.40 -10.67 -6.07
N PRO A 163 8.02 -11.84 -6.25
CA PRO A 163 7.78 -12.73 -7.41
C PRO A 163 6.33 -13.17 -7.59
N GLU A 164 5.59 -13.32 -6.49
CA GLU A 164 4.19 -13.78 -6.52
C GLU A 164 3.17 -12.65 -6.79
N PHE A 165 3.65 -11.42 -6.98
CA PHE A 165 2.81 -10.24 -7.17
C PHE A 165 2.77 -9.77 -8.63
N GLY A 166 1.69 -9.04 -8.94
CA GLY A 166 1.54 -8.21 -10.11
C GLY A 166 1.47 -6.74 -9.72
N ILE A 167 1.80 -5.86 -10.65
CA ILE A 167 1.62 -4.42 -10.50
C ILE A 167 0.15 -4.10 -10.77
N ALA A 168 -0.48 -3.32 -9.89
CA ALA A 168 -1.85 -2.87 -10.04
C ALA A 168 -1.95 -1.39 -10.44
N GLN A 169 -1.00 -0.55 -9.99
CA GLN A 169 -0.93 0.87 -10.34
C GLN A 169 0.52 1.32 -10.54
N LEU A 170 0.71 2.26 -11.47
CA LEU A 170 1.99 2.93 -11.74
C LEU A 170 1.80 4.45 -11.74
N TRP A 171 2.72 5.16 -11.13
CA TRP A 171 2.90 6.59 -11.35
C TRP A 171 4.06 6.83 -12.33
N PHE A 172 3.91 7.82 -13.18
CA PHE A 172 4.93 8.23 -14.15
C PHE A 172 5.29 9.69 -13.96
N ASP A 173 6.58 9.98 -13.92
CA ASP A 173 7.11 11.34 -14.04
C ASP A 173 6.78 11.93 -15.42
N ASP A 174 6.49 13.24 -15.45
CA ASP A 174 6.13 13.96 -16.68
C ASP A 174 7.21 13.87 -17.78
N SER A 175 8.45 13.55 -17.42
CA SER A 175 9.55 13.35 -18.38
C SER A 175 9.46 12.03 -19.14
N ILE A 176 8.63 11.07 -18.71
CA ILE A 176 8.46 9.79 -19.40
C ILE A 176 7.47 9.97 -20.56
N PRO A 177 7.91 9.75 -21.83
CA PRO A 177 7.04 9.86 -22.99
C PRO A 177 5.83 8.93 -22.90
N ARG A 178 4.67 9.37 -23.40
CA ARG A 178 3.44 8.56 -23.37
C ARG A 178 3.56 7.20 -24.05
N GLU A 179 4.35 7.10 -25.09
CA GLU A 179 4.64 5.83 -25.77
C GLU A 179 5.33 4.85 -24.81
N THR A 180 6.36 5.32 -24.09
CA THR A 180 7.06 4.54 -23.05
C THR A 180 6.13 4.16 -21.90
N GLN A 181 5.26 5.09 -21.44
CA GLN A 181 4.26 4.77 -20.42
C GLN A 181 3.33 3.63 -20.87
N THR A 182 2.87 3.67 -22.13
CA THR A 182 2.03 2.62 -22.73
C THR A 182 2.74 1.27 -22.76
N GLU A 183 4.02 1.25 -23.13
CA GLU A 183 4.85 0.04 -23.13
C GLU A 183 5.02 -0.54 -21.71
N LEU A 184 5.31 0.32 -20.73
CA LEU A 184 5.46 -0.10 -19.32
C LEU A 184 4.16 -0.65 -18.74
N ILE A 185 3.01 -0.05 -19.06
CA ILE A 185 1.68 -0.56 -18.70
C ILE A 185 1.46 -1.95 -19.31
N ALA A 186 1.78 -2.14 -20.60
CA ALA A 186 1.66 -3.43 -21.25
C ALA A 186 2.59 -4.48 -20.64
N GLN A 187 3.82 -4.12 -20.27
CA GLN A 187 4.75 -5.00 -19.55
C GLN A 187 4.23 -5.36 -18.16
N ALA A 188 3.66 -4.39 -17.41
CA ALA A 188 3.05 -4.65 -16.11
C ALA A 188 1.86 -5.61 -16.24
N GLN A 189 1.00 -5.41 -17.24
CA GLN A 189 -0.12 -6.30 -17.53
C GLN A 189 0.33 -7.71 -17.89
N ALA A 190 1.41 -7.83 -18.66
CA ALA A 190 2.02 -9.12 -19.03
C ALA A 190 2.80 -9.78 -17.89
N GLY A 191 3.04 -9.06 -16.78
CA GLY A 191 3.84 -9.52 -15.65
C GLY A 191 5.34 -9.59 -15.92
N THR A 192 5.82 -8.85 -16.94
CA THR A 192 7.24 -8.77 -17.30
C THR A 192 7.94 -7.54 -16.71
N LEU A 193 7.19 -6.50 -16.30
CA LEU A 193 7.71 -5.41 -15.49
C LEU A 193 7.77 -5.88 -14.04
N THR A 194 8.97 -6.01 -13.49
CA THR A 194 9.22 -6.54 -12.15
C THR A 194 9.96 -5.56 -11.22
N GLU A 195 10.29 -4.38 -11.73
CA GLU A 195 11.01 -3.36 -10.98
C GLU A 195 10.37 -1.98 -11.15
N GLY A 196 10.24 -1.27 -10.03
CA GLY A 196 9.95 0.15 -10.00
C GLY A 196 11.23 0.99 -10.14
N ALA A 197 11.07 2.24 -10.51
CA ALA A 197 12.16 3.20 -10.67
C ALA A 197 11.75 4.57 -10.12
N HIS A 198 12.72 5.46 -9.90
CA HIS A 198 12.49 6.81 -9.36
C HIS A 198 11.49 7.65 -10.16
N ARG A 199 11.34 7.37 -11.45
CA ARG A 199 10.41 8.06 -12.37
C ARG A 199 9.26 7.22 -12.87
N CYS A 200 9.24 5.93 -12.50
CA CYS A 200 8.15 4.99 -12.76
C CYS A 200 7.88 4.23 -11.45
N VAL A 201 7.06 4.79 -10.60
CA VAL A 201 6.83 4.29 -9.25
C VAL A 201 5.69 3.27 -9.24
N ILE A 202 5.91 2.14 -8.57
CA ILE A 202 4.85 1.16 -8.31
C ILE A 202 3.99 1.68 -7.16
N GLU A 203 2.75 2.05 -7.47
CA GLU A 203 1.78 2.62 -6.55
C GLU A 203 0.73 1.63 -6.05
N GLY A 204 0.66 0.45 -6.68
CA GLY A 204 -0.23 -0.61 -6.25
C GLY A 204 0.28 -1.98 -6.67
N ILE A 205 0.11 -2.95 -5.78
CA ILE A 205 0.50 -4.35 -5.99
C ILE A 205 -0.64 -5.29 -5.61
N CYS A 206 -0.73 -6.44 -6.26
CA CYS A 206 -1.68 -7.49 -5.90
C CYS A 206 -1.04 -8.86 -6.04
N HIS A 207 -1.29 -9.75 -5.07
CA HIS A 207 -0.85 -11.13 -5.14
C HIS A 207 -1.65 -11.87 -6.21
N ARG A 208 -0.99 -12.73 -7.00
CA ARG A 208 -1.60 -13.37 -8.18
C ARG A 208 -2.69 -14.39 -7.84
N THR A 209 -2.66 -14.97 -6.63
CA THR A 209 -3.55 -16.07 -6.23
C THR A 209 -4.16 -15.93 -4.84
N ARG A 210 -3.62 -15.07 -3.98
CA ARG A 210 -4.12 -14.83 -2.62
C ARG A 210 -4.86 -13.51 -2.54
N PRO A 211 -5.80 -13.33 -1.60
CA PRO A 211 -6.51 -12.07 -1.41
C PRO A 211 -5.65 -11.03 -0.69
N ILE A 212 -4.44 -10.76 -1.21
CA ILE A 212 -3.46 -9.84 -0.63
C ILE A 212 -3.15 -8.76 -1.65
N PHE A 213 -3.29 -7.51 -1.27
CA PHE A 213 -2.95 -6.38 -2.12
C PHE A 213 -2.48 -5.18 -1.31
N GLY A 214 -1.80 -4.25 -1.95
CA GLY A 214 -1.27 -3.06 -1.32
C GLY A 214 -1.33 -1.84 -2.21
N LEU A 215 -1.43 -0.68 -1.58
CA LEU A 215 -1.42 0.64 -2.19
C LEU A 215 -0.34 1.49 -1.52
N GLN A 216 0.42 2.23 -2.32
CA GLN A 216 1.43 3.14 -1.80
C GLN A 216 0.82 4.46 -1.29
N TRP A 217 -0.33 4.85 -1.84
CA TRP A 217 -1.10 6.02 -1.44
C TRP A 217 -2.04 5.73 -0.25
N HIS A 218 -2.72 6.75 0.28
CA HIS A 218 -3.46 6.71 1.54
C HIS A 218 -4.98 6.86 1.36
N PRO A 219 -5.72 5.79 1.00
CA PRO A 219 -7.18 5.86 0.91
C PRO A 219 -7.85 6.23 2.25
N GLU A 220 -7.29 5.79 3.39
CA GLU A 220 -7.84 6.04 4.71
C GLU A 220 -7.90 7.53 5.07
N LEU A 221 -6.94 8.33 4.58
CA LEU A 221 -6.92 9.76 4.83
C LEU A 221 -7.98 10.53 4.03
N LEU A 222 -8.48 9.95 2.94
CA LEU A 222 -9.53 10.52 2.11
C LEU A 222 -10.94 10.16 2.58
N VAL A 223 -11.10 9.23 3.53
CA VAL A 223 -12.41 8.79 4.05
C VAL A 223 -13.12 9.91 4.79
N ASP A 224 -12.44 10.55 5.72
CA ASP A 224 -12.98 11.66 6.54
C ASP A 224 -12.81 13.02 5.85
N LYS A 225 -11.71 13.17 5.12
CA LYS A 225 -11.33 14.44 4.47
C LYS A 225 -11.09 14.21 2.98
N PRO A 226 -12.16 14.07 2.19
CA PRO A 226 -12.03 13.88 0.75
C PRO A 226 -11.36 15.09 0.11
N VAL A 227 -10.47 14.84 -0.84
CA VAL A 227 -9.80 15.88 -1.63
C VAL A 227 -10.46 15.92 -3.02
N GLU A 228 -10.83 17.10 -3.45
CA GLU A 228 -11.47 17.29 -4.76
C GLU A 228 -10.55 16.75 -5.88
N GLY A 229 -11.14 16.05 -6.83
CA GLY A 229 -10.44 15.47 -7.97
C GLY A 229 -9.76 14.12 -7.67
N THR A 230 -9.79 13.61 -6.44
CA THR A 230 -9.28 12.26 -6.13
C THR A 230 -10.36 11.19 -6.32
N VAL A 231 -9.92 9.93 -6.43
CA VAL A 231 -10.80 8.77 -6.50
C VAL A 231 -11.64 8.59 -5.24
N ASN A 232 -12.73 7.83 -5.34
CA ASN A 232 -13.51 7.44 -4.16
C ASN A 232 -12.74 6.43 -3.30
N PRO A 233 -12.26 6.80 -2.11
CA PRO A 233 -11.45 5.92 -1.27
C PRO A 233 -12.22 4.70 -0.77
N MET A 234 -13.55 4.82 -0.60
CA MET A 234 -14.38 3.72 -0.13
C MET A 234 -14.48 2.56 -1.14
N ALA A 235 -14.06 2.75 -2.40
CA ALA A 235 -14.02 1.65 -3.37
C ALA A 235 -13.02 0.57 -2.97
N VAL A 236 -11.82 0.95 -2.49
CA VAL A 236 -10.79 0.02 -1.98
C VAL A 236 -11.30 -0.76 -0.76
N PHE A 237 -11.89 -0.07 0.21
CA PHE A 237 -12.42 -0.73 1.41
C PHE A 237 -13.59 -1.66 1.10
N ARG A 238 -14.47 -1.31 0.15
CA ARG A 238 -15.53 -2.22 -0.34
C ARG A 238 -14.94 -3.43 -1.05
N HIS A 239 -13.91 -3.25 -1.86
CA HIS A 239 -13.19 -4.36 -2.48
C HIS A 239 -12.60 -5.29 -1.42
N PHE A 240 -11.87 -4.75 -0.44
CA PHE A 240 -11.34 -5.52 0.68
C PHE A 240 -12.45 -6.28 1.43
N ALA A 241 -13.55 -5.60 1.76
CA ALA A 241 -14.68 -6.20 2.47
C ALA A 241 -15.36 -7.34 1.67
N SER A 242 -15.31 -7.30 0.34
CA SER A 242 -15.85 -8.36 -0.52
C SER A 242 -15.01 -9.64 -0.52
N LEU A 243 -13.77 -9.57 -0.06
CA LEU A 243 -12.84 -10.70 0.05
C LEU A 243 -12.94 -11.43 1.40
N LEU A 244 -13.51 -10.75 2.42
CA LEU A 244 -13.72 -11.31 3.76
C LEU A 244 -14.77 -12.42 3.68
#